data_73bf76afd7f3002fff22c9f4c4780296
#
_entry.id   73bf76afd7f3002fff22c9f4c4780296
#
_cell.length_a   1.000
_cell.length_b   1.000
_cell.length_c   1.000
_cell.angle_alpha   90.00
_cell.angle_beta   90.00
_cell.angle_gamma   90.00
#
_symmetry.space_group_name_H-M   'P 1'
#
loop_
_entity.id
_entity.type
_entity.pdbx_description
1 polymer ?
#
loop_
_entity_poly.entity_id
_entity_poly.type
_entity_poly.pdbx_seq_one_letter_code
_entity_poly.pdbx_strand_id
1 'polypeptide(L)'
;IKPAILFFSALALGGCVTLVREDAPVLDLSQHAYIAGFAPDVRMSGSDNAEFLARTGSTIERLQARSGDDAIDILALSGGGAGGAFGAGAIVGLTYSGKRPEFEIVTGVSTGALIAPFAFLGPEWDDELTDAYTGGMSAGIVGRPGIGTMFRVGVFDDASLRSLIDHFVTRELV
;
A
#
# COMPACT_ATOMS: atom_id res chain seq x y z
N ILE A 1 -2.67 33.12 33.71
CA ILE A 1 -2.06 32.27 32.64
C ILE A 1 -0.76 32.98 32.25
N LYS A 2 0.41 32.38 32.51
CA LYS A 2 1.71 33.01 32.28
C LYS A 2 1.94 33.18 30.75
N PRO A 3 2.39 34.36 30.28
CA PRO A 3 2.57 34.65 28.85
C PRO A 3 3.50 33.65 28.13
N ALA A 4 4.40 33.00 28.85
CA ALA A 4 5.28 31.93 28.31
C ALA A 4 4.51 30.70 27.79
N ILE A 5 3.36 30.36 28.39
CA ILE A 5 2.55 29.20 27.96
C ILE A 5 1.83 29.52 26.64
N LEU A 6 1.35 30.76 26.49
CA LEU A 6 0.72 31.24 25.26
C LEU A 6 1.72 31.29 24.09
N PHE A 7 2.97 31.68 24.34
CA PHE A 7 4.02 31.74 23.33
C PHE A 7 4.44 30.33 22.87
N PHE A 8 4.52 29.35 23.77
CA PHE A 8 4.83 27.94 23.44
C PHE A 8 3.67 27.28 22.69
N SER A 9 2.41 27.61 23.04
CA SER A 9 1.25 27.08 22.30
C SER A 9 1.15 27.66 20.89
N ALA A 10 1.52 28.93 20.66
CA ALA A 10 1.55 29.56 19.36
C ALA A 10 2.66 28.98 18.44
N LEU A 11 3.82 28.63 19.00
CA LEU A 11 4.89 27.95 18.26
C LEU A 11 4.50 26.51 17.86
N ALA A 12 3.74 25.81 18.70
CA ALA A 12 3.29 24.46 18.41
C ALA A 12 2.22 24.41 17.28
N LEU A 13 1.43 25.46 17.13
CA LEU A 13 0.44 25.61 16.06
C LEU A 13 1.04 26.08 14.73
N GLY A 14 2.25 26.65 14.74
CA GLY A 14 2.99 27.07 13.53
C GLY A 14 3.74 25.94 12.82
N GLY A 15 3.62 24.70 13.28
CA GLY A 15 4.34 23.55 12.77
C GLY A 15 3.85 22.95 11.46
N CYS A 16 2.87 23.55 10.78
CA CYS A 16 2.61 23.27 9.39
C CYS A 16 3.66 23.96 8.53
N VAL A 17 4.86 23.42 8.47
CA VAL A 17 5.80 23.75 7.39
C VAL A 17 5.10 23.37 6.09
N THR A 18 4.57 24.36 5.39
CA THR A 18 4.18 24.20 4.00
C THR A 18 5.47 23.92 3.24
N LEU A 19 5.79 22.65 3.06
CA LEU A 19 6.78 22.25 2.07
C LEU A 19 6.29 22.85 0.75
N VAL A 20 7.09 23.75 0.18
CA VAL A 20 6.83 24.24 -1.17
C VAL A 20 6.84 22.99 -2.06
N ARG A 21 5.66 22.54 -2.41
CA ARG A 21 5.51 21.38 -3.29
C ARG A 21 5.78 21.87 -4.69
N GLU A 22 6.72 21.25 -5.36
CA GLU A 22 6.91 21.50 -6.77
C GLU A 22 5.62 21.17 -7.52
N ASP A 23 5.18 22.05 -8.40
CA ASP A 23 3.99 21.83 -9.20
C ASP A 23 4.13 20.53 -9.99
N ALA A 24 3.02 19.81 -10.17
CA ALA A 24 3.03 18.61 -10.99
C ALA A 24 3.53 18.98 -12.42
N PRO A 25 4.36 18.14 -13.04
CA PRO A 25 4.77 18.35 -14.43
C PRO A 25 3.56 18.57 -15.32
N VAL A 26 3.67 19.47 -16.28
CA VAL A 26 2.59 19.67 -17.26
C VAL A 26 2.22 18.33 -17.91
N LEU A 27 0.95 18.10 -18.16
CA LEU A 27 0.40 16.84 -18.70
C LEU A 27 1.18 16.29 -19.89
N ASP A 28 1.71 17.17 -20.75
CA ASP A 28 2.52 16.81 -21.92
C ASP A 28 3.80 16.07 -21.54
N LEU A 29 4.51 16.50 -20.49
CA LEU A 29 5.72 15.82 -20.01
C LEU A 29 5.39 14.47 -19.36
N SER A 30 4.25 14.34 -18.69
CA SER A 30 3.83 13.09 -18.04
C SER A 30 3.44 12.02 -19.05
N GLN A 31 2.85 12.40 -20.18
CA GLN A 31 2.48 11.50 -21.29
C GLN A 31 3.69 10.96 -22.05
N HIS A 32 4.80 11.71 -22.09
CA HIS A 32 6.03 11.33 -22.77
C HIS A 32 7.08 10.71 -21.83
N ALA A 33 6.77 10.57 -20.53
CA ALA A 33 7.69 9.97 -19.58
C ALA A 33 7.83 8.47 -19.83
N TYR A 34 8.97 8.06 -20.35
CA TYR A 34 9.31 6.67 -20.57
C TYR A 34 9.76 6.00 -19.27
N ILE A 35 9.21 4.82 -18.98
CA ILE A 35 9.67 3.96 -17.88
C ILE A 35 10.42 2.78 -18.50
N ALA A 36 11.71 2.67 -18.21
CA ALA A 36 12.53 1.60 -18.73
C ALA A 36 11.96 0.22 -18.36
N GLY A 37 11.80 -0.66 -19.35
CA GLY A 37 11.24 -1.99 -19.15
C GLY A 37 9.71 -2.08 -19.29
N PHE A 38 9.02 -0.97 -19.49
CA PHE A 38 7.56 -0.93 -19.69
C PHE A 38 7.20 -0.47 -21.11
N ALA A 39 6.01 -0.85 -21.57
CA ALA A 39 5.46 -0.35 -22.81
C ALA A 39 5.24 1.17 -22.75
N PRO A 40 5.33 1.91 -23.87
CA PRO A 40 5.17 3.37 -23.89
C PRO A 40 3.82 3.84 -23.36
N ASP A 41 2.81 3.01 -23.46
CA ASP A 41 1.42 3.26 -23.08
C ASP A 41 1.04 2.76 -21.68
N VAL A 42 2.02 2.43 -20.83
CA VAL A 42 1.78 1.93 -19.47
C VAL A 42 1.07 2.95 -18.56
N ARG A 43 1.18 4.23 -18.89
CA ARG A 43 0.54 5.32 -18.16
C ARG A 43 -0.73 5.77 -18.87
N MET A 44 -1.75 6.10 -18.08
CA MET A 44 -2.97 6.75 -18.56
C MET A 44 -3.34 7.91 -17.64
N SER A 45 -4.06 8.88 -18.17
CA SER A 45 -4.60 9.97 -17.37
C SER A 45 -5.78 9.48 -16.53
N GLY A 46 -5.76 9.68 -15.22
CA GLY A 46 -6.89 9.36 -14.35
C GLY A 46 -8.14 10.24 -14.59
N SER A 47 -8.00 11.29 -15.39
CA SER A 47 -9.11 12.19 -15.77
C SER A 47 -9.77 11.81 -17.11
N ASP A 48 -9.19 10.89 -17.87
CA ASP A 48 -9.77 10.42 -19.14
C ASP A 48 -10.53 9.10 -18.92
N ASN A 49 -11.82 9.23 -18.61
CA ASN A 49 -12.69 8.08 -18.40
C ASN A 49 -12.86 7.21 -19.65
N ALA A 50 -12.80 7.80 -20.84
CA ALA A 50 -12.97 7.05 -22.09
C ALA A 50 -11.74 6.16 -22.37
N GLU A 51 -10.52 6.69 -22.18
CA GLU A 51 -9.29 5.90 -22.28
C GLU A 51 -9.25 4.83 -21.20
N PHE A 52 -9.62 5.16 -19.96
CA PHE A 52 -9.67 4.20 -18.85
C PHE A 52 -10.61 3.03 -19.18
N LEU A 53 -11.84 3.30 -19.61
CA LEU A 53 -12.83 2.26 -19.96
C LEU A 53 -12.38 1.43 -21.16
N ALA A 54 -11.79 2.04 -22.17
CA ALA A 54 -11.29 1.33 -23.34
C ALA A 54 -10.17 0.34 -22.99
N ARG A 55 -9.27 0.72 -22.06
CA ARG A 55 -8.17 -0.14 -21.64
C ARG A 55 -8.58 -1.20 -20.62
N THR A 56 -9.52 -0.90 -19.73
CA THR A 56 -9.93 -1.81 -18.66
C THR A 56 -10.99 -2.80 -19.13
N GLY A 57 -11.79 -2.50 -20.14
CA GLY A 57 -12.88 -3.38 -20.63
C GLY A 57 -12.38 -4.79 -20.95
N SER A 58 -11.36 -4.93 -21.78
CA SER A 58 -10.77 -6.23 -22.12
C SER A 58 -10.11 -6.94 -20.93
N THR A 59 -9.68 -6.20 -19.92
CA THR A 59 -9.12 -6.78 -18.68
C THR A 59 -10.23 -7.37 -17.83
N ILE A 60 -11.35 -6.67 -17.69
CA ILE A 60 -12.52 -7.16 -16.94
C ILE A 60 -13.07 -8.43 -17.60
N GLU A 61 -13.23 -8.45 -18.92
CA GLU A 61 -13.66 -9.64 -19.66
C GLU A 61 -12.73 -10.85 -19.41
N ARG A 62 -11.43 -10.64 -19.40
CA ARG A 62 -10.45 -11.69 -19.11
C ARG A 62 -10.53 -12.17 -17.65
N LEU A 63 -10.75 -11.28 -16.70
CA LEU A 63 -10.90 -11.64 -15.30
C LEU A 63 -12.17 -12.45 -15.09
N GLN A 64 -13.30 -12.03 -15.63
CA GLN A 64 -14.55 -12.78 -15.59
C GLN A 64 -14.44 -14.17 -16.22
N ALA A 65 -13.75 -14.27 -17.36
CA ALA A 65 -13.51 -15.56 -18.00
C ALA A 65 -12.63 -16.52 -17.16
N ARG A 66 -11.86 -15.99 -16.20
CA ARG A 66 -11.01 -16.80 -15.31
C ARG A 66 -11.72 -17.18 -14.01
N SER A 67 -12.64 -16.37 -13.52
CA SER A 67 -13.30 -16.57 -12.22
C SER A 67 -14.16 -17.85 -12.15
N GLY A 68 -14.59 -18.37 -13.31
CA GLY A 68 -15.36 -19.62 -13.37
C GLY A 68 -16.84 -19.51 -12.96
N ASP A 69 -17.24 -18.38 -12.37
CA ASP A 69 -18.63 -18.11 -11.93
C ASP A 69 -19.17 -16.76 -12.42
N ASP A 70 -18.49 -16.15 -13.38
CA ASP A 70 -18.81 -14.83 -13.96
C ASP A 70 -18.74 -13.66 -12.95
N ALA A 71 -18.31 -13.91 -11.70
CA ALA A 71 -18.07 -12.87 -10.70
C ALA A 71 -16.59 -12.43 -10.73
N ILE A 72 -16.30 -11.29 -10.17
CA ILE A 72 -14.94 -10.80 -9.92
C ILE A 72 -14.86 -10.48 -8.43
N ASP A 73 -14.07 -11.26 -7.71
CA ASP A 73 -13.80 -11.01 -6.30
C ASP A 73 -12.68 -9.98 -6.14
N ILE A 74 -13.02 -8.84 -5.57
CA ILE A 74 -12.11 -7.72 -5.36
C ILE A 74 -11.85 -7.52 -3.88
N LEU A 75 -10.60 -7.67 -3.46
CA LEU A 75 -10.17 -7.36 -2.11
C LEU A 75 -9.52 -5.98 -2.05
N ALA A 76 -10.02 -5.10 -1.19
CA ALA A 76 -9.43 -3.80 -0.93
C ALA A 76 -8.90 -3.74 0.51
N LEU A 77 -7.58 -3.59 0.66
CA LEU A 77 -6.89 -3.58 1.94
C LEU A 77 -6.46 -2.15 2.29
N SER A 78 -6.99 -1.61 3.39
CA SER A 78 -6.62 -0.28 3.87
C SER A 78 -5.27 -0.29 4.60
N GLY A 79 -4.66 0.88 4.72
CA GLY A 79 -3.53 1.11 5.59
C GLY A 79 -3.93 1.14 7.07
N GLY A 80 -2.94 1.15 7.96
CA GLY A 80 -3.20 1.22 9.40
C GLY A 80 -1.98 0.86 10.27
N GLY A 81 -0.78 0.84 9.71
CA GLY A 81 0.42 0.47 10.45
C GLY A 81 0.28 -0.90 11.14
N ALA A 82 0.41 -0.95 12.48
CA ALA A 82 0.24 -2.18 13.26
C ALA A 82 -1.15 -2.82 13.12
N GLY A 83 -2.18 -2.05 12.73
CA GLY A 83 -3.51 -2.57 12.46
C GLY A 83 -3.57 -3.54 11.26
N GLY A 84 -2.52 -3.58 10.43
CA GLY A 84 -2.36 -4.58 9.37
C GLY A 84 -2.39 -6.01 9.86
N ALA A 85 -1.96 -6.27 11.11
CA ALA A 85 -2.05 -7.59 11.73
C ALA A 85 -3.50 -8.12 11.76
N PHE A 86 -4.49 -7.24 11.92
CA PHE A 86 -5.90 -7.62 11.81
C PHE A 86 -6.24 -8.05 10.37
N GLY A 87 -5.81 -7.29 9.38
CA GLY A 87 -6.03 -7.64 7.97
C GLY A 87 -5.41 -8.97 7.58
N ALA A 88 -4.14 -9.19 7.95
CA ALA A 88 -3.46 -10.46 7.76
C ALA A 88 -4.21 -11.62 8.44
N GLY A 89 -4.55 -11.46 9.72
CA GLY A 89 -5.31 -12.47 10.45
C GLY A 89 -6.70 -12.74 9.88
N ALA A 90 -7.36 -11.73 9.31
CA ALA A 90 -8.65 -11.92 8.64
C ALA A 90 -8.51 -12.76 7.37
N ILE A 91 -7.49 -12.53 6.54
CA ILE A 91 -7.21 -13.33 5.34
C ILE A 91 -6.94 -14.79 5.72
N VAL A 92 -6.03 -15.03 6.66
CA VAL A 92 -5.72 -16.37 7.17
C VAL A 92 -6.97 -17.03 7.81
N GLY A 93 -7.77 -16.27 8.55
CA GLY A 93 -9.03 -16.75 9.12
C GLY A 93 -10.06 -17.15 8.07
N LEU A 94 -10.13 -16.46 6.92
CA LEU A 94 -10.95 -16.88 5.79
C LEU A 94 -10.50 -18.24 5.25
N THR A 95 -9.21 -18.48 5.14
CA THR A 95 -8.64 -19.78 4.75
C THR A 95 -9.05 -20.88 5.72
N TYR A 96 -8.82 -20.68 7.02
CA TYR A 96 -9.22 -21.67 8.05
C TYR A 96 -10.71 -21.97 8.07
N SER A 97 -11.54 -20.99 7.74
CA SER A 97 -13.00 -21.19 7.66
C SER A 97 -13.48 -21.84 6.37
N GLY A 98 -12.59 -22.04 5.39
CA GLY A 98 -12.94 -22.52 4.05
C GLY A 98 -13.78 -21.53 3.24
N LYS A 99 -13.74 -20.24 3.60
CA LYS A 99 -14.54 -19.17 2.97
C LYS A 99 -13.72 -18.15 2.20
N ARG A 100 -12.40 -18.37 2.06
CA ARG A 100 -11.57 -17.47 1.27
C ARG A 100 -11.87 -17.67 -0.20
N PRO A 101 -12.34 -16.63 -0.93
CA PRO A 101 -12.46 -16.71 -2.37
C PRO A 101 -11.06 -16.62 -3.02
N GLU A 102 -10.97 -17.00 -4.28
CA GLU A 102 -9.85 -16.64 -5.13
C GLU A 102 -10.10 -15.21 -5.62
N PHE A 103 -9.19 -14.28 -5.26
CA PHE A 103 -9.34 -12.88 -5.62
C PHE A 103 -8.76 -12.61 -7.00
N GLU A 104 -9.55 -12.09 -7.94
CA GLU A 104 -9.07 -11.63 -9.25
C GLU A 104 -8.34 -10.29 -9.16
N ILE A 105 -8.71 -9.46 -8.19
CA ILE A 105 -8.08 -8.16 -7.94
C ILE A 105 -7.85 -7.97 -6.45
N VAL A 106 -6.61 -7.66 -6.09
CA VAL A 106 -6.28 -7.21 -4.75
C VAL A 106 -5.64 -5.83 -4.81
N THR A 107 -6.16 -4.90 -4.03
CA THR A 107 -5.58 -3.57 -3.88
C THR A 107 -5.20 -3.32 -2.44
N GLY A 108 -4.10 -2.58 -2.22
CA GLY A 108 -3.61 -2.31 -0.87
C GLY A 108 -2.94 -0.95 -0.75
N VAL A 109 -3.09 -0.34 0.42
CA VAL A 109 -2.43 0.92 0.78
C VAL A 109 -1.59 0.69 2.03
N SER A 110 -0.34 1.20 2.06
CA SER A 110 0.57 1.07 3.21
C SER A 110 0.72 -0.41 3.65
N THR A 111 0.41 -0.75 4.90
CA THR A 111 0.45 -2.14 5.38
C THR A 111 -0.47 -3.08 4.57
N GLY A 112 -1.59 -2.57 4.02
CA GLY A 112 -2.43 -3.34 3.11
C GLY A 112 -1.71 -3.71 1.80
N ALA A 113 -0.79 -2.87 1.32
CA ALA A 113 0.02 -3.19 0.16
C ALA A 113 1.05 -4.31 0.44
N LEU A 114 1.49 -4.45 1.69
CA LEU A 114 2.35 -5.57 2.10
C LEU A 114 1.59 -6.89 2.20
N ILE A 115 0.31 -6.86 2.55
CA ILE A 115 -0.57 -8.04 2.62
C ILE A 115 -1.03 -8.48 1.23
N ALA A 116 -1.23 -7.52 0.33
CA ALA A 116 -1.87 -7.75 -0.97
C ALA A 116 -1.25 -8.89 -1.81
N PRO A 117 0.08 -9.03 -1.95
CA PRO A 117 0.66 -10.14 -2.70
C PRO A 117 0.27 -11.51 -2.13
N PHE A 118 0.36 -11.69 -0.82
CA PHE A 118 0.00 -12.94 -0.14
C PHE A 118 -1.49 -13.26 -0.27
N ALA A 119 -2.33 -12.21 -0.15
CA ALA A 119 -3.76 -12.36 -0.33
C ALA A 119 -4.13 -12.76 -1.77
N PHE A 120 -3.41 -12.25 -2.76
CA PHE A 120 -3.63 -12.54 -4.18
C PHE A 120 -3.14 -13.93 -4.58
N LEU A 121 -1.97 -14.34 -4.08
CA LEU A 121 -1.36 -15.60 -4.45
C LEU A 121 -2.07 -16.82 -3.84
N GLY A 122 -2.71 -16.67 -2.69
CA GLY A 122 -3.54 -17.75 -2.17
C GLY A 122 -3.10 -18.31 -0.80
N PRO A 123 -3.78 -19.38 -0.35
CA PRO A 123 -3.58 -19.97 0.97
C PRO A 123 -2.19 -20.54 1.22
N GLU A 124 -1.49 -20.93 0.20
CA GLU A 124 -0.12 -21.44 0.28
C GLU A 124 0.89 -20.45 0.85
N TRP A 125 0.53 -19.17 0.91
CA TRP A 125 1.35 -18.08 1.44
C TRP A 125 0.88 -17.58 2.81
N ASP A 126 -0.02 -18.31 3.46
CA ASP A 126 -0.58 -17.90 4.76
C ASP A 126 0.43 -18.02 5.90
N ASP A 127 1.38 -18.94 5.81
CA ASP A 127 2.45 -19.09 6.80
C ASP A 127 3.40 -17.90 6.74
N GLU A 128 3.85 -17.48 5.56
CA GLU A 128 4.69 -16.31 5.36
C GLU A 128 3.96 -15.02 5.77
N LEU A 129 2.68 -14.90 5.44
CA LEU A 129 1.85 -13.79 5.89
C LEU A 129 1.75 -13.74 7.41
N THR A 130 1.58 -14.88 8.06
CA THR A 130 1.52 -14.99 9.51
C THR A 130 2.86 -14.58 10.13
N ASP A 131 3.97 -15.08 9.62
CA ASP A 131 5.31 -14.77 10.11
C ASP A 131 5.65 -13.29 9.95
N ALA A 132 5.24 -12.67 8.84
CA ALA A 132 5.42 -11.24 8.61
C ALA A 132 4.80 -10.38 9.71
N TYR A 133 3.69 -10.81 10.30
CA TYR A 133 2.95 -10.04 11.30
C TYR A 133 3.12 -10.54 12.75
N THR A 134 3.59 -11.77 12.97
CA THR A 134 3.81 -12.35 14.30
C THR A 134 5.27 -12.52 14.66
N GLY A 135 6.15 -12.64 13.67
CA GLY A 135 7.59 -12.91 13.83
C GLY A 135 8.45 -11.79 14.44
N GLY A 136 7.83 -10.69 14.90
CA GLY A 136 8.53 -9.57 15.53
C GLY A 136 9.16 -8.56 14.56
N MET A 137 9.29 -8.88 13.28
CA MET A 137 9.84 -7.96 12.28
C MET A 137 8.91 -6.76 12.03
N SER A 138 7.60 -6.98 12.06
CA SER A 138 6.59 -5.92 11.94
C SER A 138 6.58 -4.95 13.12
N ALA A 139 7.01 -5.38 14.30
CA ALA A 139 7.11 -4.52 15.48
C ALA A 139 8.15 -3.39 15.32
N GLY A 140 9.15 -3.59 14.46
CA GLY A 140 10.15 -2.58 14.11
C GLY A 140 9.64 -1.47 13.18
N ILE A 141 8.58 -1.71 12.42
CA ILE A 141 8.01 -0.74 11.47
C ILE A 141 7.28 0.38 12.21
N VAL A 142 6.64 0.05 13.32
CA VAL A 142 5.94 1.01 14.20
C VAL A 142 6.86 1.37 15.38
N GLY A 143 8.01 1.96 15.07
CA GLY A 143 8.88 2.52 16.10
C GLY A 143 8.13 3.57 16.92
N ARG A 144 8.34 3.59 18.25
CA ARG A 144 7.80 4.67 19.09
C ARG A 144 8.37 6.01 18.60
N PRO A 145 7.54 6.99 18.28
CA PRO A 145 8.02 8.31 17.88
C PRO A 145 8.86 8.89 19.03
N GLY A 146 10.16 9.04 18.83
CA GLY A 146 11.05 9.74 19.75
C GLY A 146 11.15 11.22 19.38
N ILE A 147 11.66 12.04 20.29
CA ILE A 147 11.85 13.49 20.06
C ILE A 147 12.68 13.77 18.80
N GLY A 148 13.57 12.84 18.40
CA GLY A 148 14.37 12.93 17.17
C GLY A 148 13.59 12.79 15.87
N THR A 149 12.36 12.26 15.89
CA THR A 149 11.52 12.12 14.68
C THR A 149 10.95 13.44 14.20
N MET A 150 10.91 14.48 15.05
CA MET A 150 10.45 15.82 14.67
C MET A 150 11.39 16.52 13.67
N PHE A 151 12.62 16.03 13.53
CA PHE A 151 13.65 16.62 12.67
C PHE A 151 13.95 15.77 11.42
N ARG A 152 13.21 14.70 11.18
CA ARG A 152 13.36 13.82 10.00
C ARG A 152 12.25 14.09 8.98
N VAL A 153 12.55 13.85 7.72
CA VAL A 153 11.61 14.01 6.58
C VAL A 153 10.44 13.01 6.65
N GLY A 154 10.51 12.00 7.53
CA GLY A 154 9.47 11.01 7.76
C GLY A 154 9.40 10.60 9.24
N VAL A 155 8.22 10.23 9.69
CA VAL A 155 7.95 9.80 11.09
C VAL A 155 8.49 8.40 11.37
N PHE A 156 8.75 7.60 10.32
CA PHE A 156 9.18 6.21 10.42
C PHE A 156 10.55 5.99 9.77
N ASP A 157 11.32 5.04 10.30
CA ASP A 157 12.58 4.59 9.71
C ASP A 157 12.27 3.67 8.53
N ASP A 158 12.71 4.04 7.33
CA ASP A 158 12.52 3.25 6.11
C ASP A 158 13.37 1.97 6.10
N ALA A 159 14.42 1.90 6.90
CA ALA A 159 15.29 0.71 6.98
C ALA A 159 14.54 -0.53 7.46
N SER A 160 13.67 -0.40 8.46
CA SER A 160 12.85 -1.51 8.95
C SER A 160 11.84 -1.99 7.90
N LEU A 161 11.23 -1.04 7.17
CA LEU A 161 10.31 -1.36 6.08
C LEU A 161 11.03 -2.04 4.91
N ARG A 162 12.20 -1.54 4.52
CA ARG A 162 13.03 -2.16 3.47
C ARG A 162 13.42 -3.58 3.85
N SER A 163 13.89 -3.79 5.08
CA SER A 163 14.27 -5.12 5.57
C SER A 163 13.10 -6.10 5.53
N LEU A 164 11.90 -5.64 5.84
CA LEU A 164 10.69 -6.46 5.75
C LEU A 164 10.35 -6.79 4.30
N ILE A 165 10.37 -5.79 3.41
CA ILE A 165 10.13 -6.00 1.98
C ILE A 165 11.16 -6.97 1.41
N ASP A 166 12.45 -6.77 1.66
CA ASP A 166 13.53 -7.61 1.15
C ASP A 166 13.45 -9.06 1.65
N HIS A 167 12.88 -9.27 2.84
CA HIS A 167 12.72 -10.59 3.42
C HIS A 167 11.52 -11.36 2.84
N PHE A 168 10.37 -10.69 2.70
CA PHE A 168 9.13 -11.34 2.31
C PHE A 168 8.77 -11.20 0.84
N VAL A 169 9.22 -10.13 0.15
CA VAL A 169 8.98 -9.95 -1.29
C VAL A 169 10.14 -10.59 -2.06
N THR A 170 10.11 -11.90 -2.16
CA THR A 170 11.10 -12.69 -2.88
C THR A 170 10.79 -12.74 -4.39
N ARG A 171 11.74 -13.27 -5.18
CA ARG A 171 11.50 -13.48 -6.62
C ARG A 171 10.44 -14.55 -6.90
N GLU A 172 10.17 -15.41 -5.93
CA GLU A 172 9.14 -16.46 -6.04
C GLU A 172 7.74 -15.87 -5.79
N LEU A 173 7.66 -14.78 -5.00
CA LEU A 173 6.42 -14.06 -4.72
C LEU A 173 6.02 -13.15 -5.90
N VAL A 174 6.97 -12.64 -6.70
CA VAL A 174 6.75 -11.65 -7.77
C VAL A 174 6.90 -12.29 -9.14
#